data_754825656a89771f72a4159e6d37ec7b
#
_entry.id   754825656a89771f72a4159e6d37ec7b
#
_cell.length_a   1.000
_cell.length_b   1.000
_cell.length_c   1.000
_cell.angle_alpha   90.00
_cell.angle_beta   90.00
_cell.angle_gamma   90.00
#
_symmetry.space_group_name_H-M   'P 1'
#
loop_
_entity.id
_entity.type
_entity.pdbx_description
1 polymer ?
#
loop_
_entity_poly.entity_id
_entity_poly.type
_entity_poly.pdbx_seq_one_letter_code
_entity_poly.pdbx_strand_id
1 'polypeptide(L)'
;MRDTFCLAWDQAHGAKLVDFHGWNMPVSYPKGILAEHEATRTSAGLFNITHMGRLRIHGPQAYKLSQWAFTNDLSKAPIGSALYGFLLNDKGGIIDDVIIYKEANDRFLWIINAGGRETDVEHLRKLAAGKDLKMDLLSDETALLALQGPKADPVLKRLVKDLDLDQVPYFGFGRGTINGKAAFIMATGYTGEDGYELMVDVKDAPMIWDLLASQPEVTVCGLGARDSLRLEAGLPLHGNDIDETTQPYEAGLGWAVKMDKEGGFFGREALNKTPGRKLIGLTLEGQNIPRSHYKVLSDGQEAGVVTSGVFSPTLKKGIALAYVKSDFLEKPLAVEIRGKSVPAEKVKLPWVRHVTKAKTKG
;
A
#
# COMPACT_ATOMS: atom_id res chain seq x y z
N MET A 1 17.08 -7.82 13.37
CA MET A 1 16.02 -7.91 12.34
C MET A 1 14.94 -8.84 12.85
N ARG A 2 13.69 -8.52 12.54
CA ARG A 2 12.54 -9.38 12.86
C ARG A 2 12.32 -10.36 11.71
N ASP A 3 11.87 -11.55 12.04
CA ASP A 3 11.55 -12.59 11.06
C ASP A 3 10.04 -12.72 10.88
N THR A 4 9.60 -13.03 9.67
CA THR A 4 8.22 -13.41 9.42
C THR A 4 8.05 -14.92 9.60
N PHE A 5 6.81 -15.40 9.65
CA PHE A 5 6.52 -16.86 9.65
C PHE A 5 7.14 -17.59 8.45
N CYS A 6 7.47 -16.86 7.39
CA CYS A 6 7.88 -17.40 6.10
C CYS A 6 9.41 -17.53 5.95
N LEU A 7 10.24 -17.05 6.89
CA LEU A 7 11.69 -16.98 6.71
C LEU A 7 12.33 -18.31 6.33
N ALA A 8 11.98 -19.39 7.04
CA ALA A 8 12.53 -20.72 6.73
C ALA A 8 12.12 -21.20 5.34
N TRP A 9 10.87 -20.92 4.95
CA TRP A 9 10.36 -21.22 3.61
C TRP A 9 11.11 -20.42 2.53
N ASP A 10 11.29 -19.11 2.76
CA ASP A 10 12.00 -18.18 1.87
C ASP A 10 13.42 -18.66 1.61
N GLN A 11 14.15 -19.05 2.67
CA GLN A 11 15.50 -19.60 2.59
C GLN A 11 15.55 -20.93 1.81
N ALA A 12 14.62 -21.84 2.10
CA ALA A 12 14.55 -23.13 1.43
C ALA A 12 14.23 -23.01 -0.08
N HIS A 13 13.56 -21.93 -0.48
CA HIS A 13 13.20 -21.64 -1.88
C HIS A 13 14.13 -20.63 -2.56
N GLY A 14 15.31 -20.35 -1.97
CA GLY A 14 16.37 -19.55 -2.59
C GLY A 14 16.04 -18.06 -2.71
N ALA A 15 15.22 -17.54 -1.82
CA ALA A 15 14.92 -16.12 -1.77
C ALA A 15 16.16 -15.28 -1.48
N LYS A 16 16.30 -14.14 -2.16
CA LYS A 16 17.28 -13.10 -1.80
C LYS A 16 16.65 -12.22 -0.73
N LEU A 17 17.20 -12.30 0.49
CA LEU A 17 16.70 -11.55 1.64
C LEU A 17 17.37 -10.17 1.74
N VAL A 18 16.61 -9.19 2.22
CA VAL A 18 17.07 -7.83 2.52
C VAL A 18 16.49 -7.35 3.84
N ASP A 19 17.16 -6.38 4.46
CA ASP A 19 16.56 -5.60 5.55
C ASP A 19 15.52 -4.63 4.96
N PHE A 20 14.27 -4.81 5.37
CA PHE A 20 13.18 -3.91 5.02
C PHE A 20 12.54 -3.39 6.32
N HIS A 21 12.91 -2.18 6.73
CA HIS A 21 12.45 -1.56 7.98
C HIS A 21 12.62 -2.47 9.21
N GLY A 22 13.79 -3.12 9.31
CA GLY A 22 14.12 -4.02 10.40
C GLY A 22 13.56 -5.44 10.28
N TRP A 23 12.95 -5.79 9.12
CA TRP A 23 12.44 -7.13 8.82
C TRP A 23 13.29 -7.86 7.79
N ASN A 24 13.52 -9.16 7.98
CA ASN A 24 14.07 -10.04 6.94
C ASN A 24 13.00 -10.33 5.90
N MET A 25 13.11 -9.70 4.73
CA MET A 25 12.10 -9.83 3.67
C MET A 25 12.72 -10.29 2.36
N PRO A 26 12.03 -11.15 1.58
CA PRO A 26 12.49 -11.54 0.25
C PRO A 26 12.37 -10.35 -0.72
N VAL A 27 13.47 -9.95 -1.35
CA VAL A 27 13.44 -8.99 -2.46
C VAL A 27 13.03 -9.67 -3.76
N SER A 28 13.44 -10.92 -3.97
CA SER A 28 13.05 -11.76 -5.10
C SER A 28 13.34 -13.23 -4.84
N TYR A 29 12.69 -14.09 -5.60
CA TYR A 29 12.97 -15.52 -5.70
C TYR A 29 13.77 -15.86 -6.97
N PRO A 30 14.16 -17.15 -7.19
CA PRO A 30 15.06 -17.51 -8.32
C PRO A 30 14.55 -17.13 -9.72
N LYS A 31 13.23 -17.04 -9.94
CA LYS A 31 12.64 -16.58 -11.21
C LYS A 31 12.96 -15.11 -11.51
N GLY A 32 13.25 -14.33 -10.48
CA GLY A 32 13.62 -12.92 -10.58
C GLY A 32 12.41 -11.97 -10.67
N ILE A 33 12.68 -10.71 -10.36
CA ILE A 33 11.67 -9.63 -10.23
C ILE A 33 10.78 -9.50 -11.46
N LEU A 34 11.36 -9.59 -12.67
CA LEU A 34 10.58 -9.42 -13.91
C LEU A 34 9.55 -10.53 -14.10
N ALA A 35 9.92 -11.79 -13.85
CA ALA A 35 9.02 -12.92 -13.98
C ALA A 35 7.93 -12.91 -12.88
N GLU A 36 8.28 -12.50 -11.66
CA GLU A 36 7.33 -12.33 -10.56
C GLU A 36 6.31 -11.23 -10.86
N HIS A 37 6.76 -10.10 -11.40
CA HIS A 37 5.91 -9.00 -11.85
C HIS A 37 4.94 -9.47 -12.95
N GLU A 38 5.48 -10.11 -14.00
CA GLU A 38 4.67 -10.62 -15.12
C GLU A 38 3.64 -11.64 -14.67
N ALA A 39 4.03 -12.57 -13.76
CA ALA A 39 3.10 -13.54 -13.20
C ALA A 39 1.94 -12.87 -12.45
N THR A 40 2.20 -11.79 -11.73
CA THR A 40 1.14 -11.03 -11.05
C THR A 40 0.21 -10.33 -12.07
N ARG A 41 0.74 -9.79 -13.17
CA ARG A 41 -0.06 -9.14 -14.22
C ARG A 41 -0.90 -10.11 -15.04
N THR A 42 -0.42 -11.35 -15.26
CA THR A 42 -1.04 -12.31 -16.19
C THR A 42 -1.70 -13.51 -15.51
N SER A 43 -1.38 -13.75 -14.24
CA SER A 43 -1.87 -14.91 -13.48
C SER A 43 -2.16 -14.52 -12.02
N ALA A 44 -1.35 -14.99 -11.06
CA ALA A 44 -1.48 -14.62 -9.66
C ALA A 44 -0.11 -14.56 -8.98
N GLY A 45 0.17 -13.46 -8.29
CA GLY A 45 1.32 -13.28 -7.40
C GLY A 45 0.92 -13.47 -5.94
N LEU A 46 1.71 -14.20 -5.17
CA LEU A 46 1.57 -14.38 -3.74
C LEU A 46 2.70 -13.66 -3.01
N PHE A 47 2.33 -12.75 -2.11
CA PHE A 47 3.27 -11.90 -1.36
C PHE A 47 3.11 -12.11 0.14
N ASN A 48 4.23 -12.27 0.84
CA ASN A 48 4.25 -12.15 2.29
C ASN A 48 4.28 -10.66 2.66
N ILE A 49 3.24 -10.18 3.34
CA ILE A 49 3.11 -8.80 3.81
C ILE A 49 2.93 -8.73 5.34
N THR A 50 3.40 -9.76 6.05
CA THR A 50 3.27 -9.86 7.52
C THR A 50 4.00 -8.76 8.28
N HIS A 51 4.95 -8.06 7.66
CA HIS A 51 5.62 -6.90 8.22
C HIS A 51 4.68 -5.71 8.48
N MET A 52 3.55 -5.59 7.75
CA MET A 52 2.54 -4.55 8.00
C MET A 52 1.99 -4.67 9.42
N GLY A 53 1.61 -3.52 10.02
CA GLY A 53 0.98 -3.51 11.34
C GLY A 53 -0.53 -3.81 11.27
N ARG A 54 -1.05 -4.52 12.26
CA ARG A 54 -2.48 -4.81 12.46
C ARG A 54 -2.88 -4.34 13.84
N LEU A 55 -3.69 -3.29 13.88
CA LEU A 55 -4.17 -2.69 15.13
C LEU A 55 -5.71 -2.74 15.14
N ARG A 56 -6.30 -3.33 16.16
CA ARG A 56 -7.75 -3.26 16.38
C ARG A 56 -8.06 -2.23 17.44
N ILE A 57 -8.93 -1.29 17.11
CA ILE A 57 -9.45 -0.29 18.04
C ILE A 57 -10.93 -0.59 18.25
N HIS A 58 -11.34 -0.80 19.51
CA HIS A 58 -12.71 -1.15 19.81
C HIS A 58 -13.17 -0.60 21.18
N GLY A 59 -14.49 -0.51 21.37
CA GLY A 59 -15.12 -0.01 22.57
C GLY A 59 -15.96 1.26 22.33
N PRO A 60 -16.64 1.77 23.39
CA PRO A 60 -17.64 2.83 23.25
C PRO A 60 -17.17 4.09 22.54
N GLN A 61 -15.89 4.46 22.68
CA GLN A 61 -15.31 5.67 22.07
C GLN A 61 -14.37 5.37 20.89
N ALA A 62 -14.31 4.13 20.39
CA ALA A 62 -13.46 3.74 19.27
C ALA A 62 -13.78 4.50 17.98
N TYR A 63 -15.09 4.69 17.68
CA TYR A 63 -15.51 5.49 16.53
C TYR A 63 -15.01 6.95 16.65
N LYS A 64 -15.19 7.57 17.80
CA LYS A 64 -14.79 8.97 18.02
C LYS A 64 -13.29 9.15 17.83
N LEU A 65 -12.46 8.24 18.37
CA LEU A 65 -11.02 8.26 18.14
C LEU A 65 -10.69 8.06 16.67
N SER A 66 -11.20 7.00 16.05
CA SER A 66 -10.89 6.65 14.67
C SER A 66 -11.31 7.75 13.69
N GLN A 67 -12.48 8.36 13.90
CA GLN A 67 -12.95 9.48 13.09
C GLN A 67 -12.07 10.72 13.27
N TRP A 68 -11.59 11.00 14.48
CA TRP A 68 -10.73 12.15 14.76
C TRP A 68 -9.30 11.97 14.23
N ALA A 69 -8.72 10.78 14.36
CA ALA A 69 -7.35 10.51 13.95
C ALA A 69 -7.17 10.38 12.43
N PHE A 70 -8.23 10.10 11.68
CA PHE A 70 -8.21 9.71 10.28
C PHE A 70 -8.73 10.81 9.36
N THR A 71 -8.08 11.06 8.24
CA THR A 71 -8.48 12.14 7.31
C THR A 71 -9.75 11.85 6.52
N ASN A 72 -10.06 10.58 6.26
CA ASN A 72 -11.27 10.19 5.53
C ASN A 72 -12.49 10.08 6.48
N ASP A 73 -13.69 9.89 5.96
CA ASP A 73 -14.95 9.95 6.72
C ASP A 73 -15.54 8.56 6.96
N LEU A 74 -15.31 8.01 8.16
CA LEU A 74 -15.86 6.72 8.58
C LEU A 74 -17.39 6.71 8.74
N SER A 75 -18.04 7.89 8.80
CA SER A 75 -19.51 7.97 8.85
C SER A 75 -20.14 7.51 7.53
N LYS A 76 -19.41 7.67 6.42
CA LYS A 76 -19.85 7.27 5.07
C LYS A 76 -19.53 5.81 4.74
N ALA A 77 -18.72 5.15 5.58
CA ALA A 77 -18.35 3.75 5.38
C ALA A 77 -19.43 2.81 5.97
N PRO A 78 -20.04 1.93 5.18
CA PRO A 78 -20.86 0.86 5.73
C PRO A 78 -20.01 -0.15 6.52
N ILE A 79 -20.63 -0.86 7.47
CA ILE A 79 -19.99 -2.03 8.10
C ILE A 79 -19.66 -3.04 7.00
N GLY A 80 -18.48 -3.67 7.07
CA GLY A 80 -17.99 -4.59 6.02
C GLY A 80 -17.15 -3.91 4.94
N SER A 81 -16.94 -2.59 5.01
CA SER A 81 -16.09 -1.85 4.07
C SER A 81 -14.82 -1.30 4.70
N ALA A 82 -13.91 -0.84 3.85
CA ALA A 82 -12.66 -0.19 4.24
C ALA A 82 -12.52 1.19 3.59
N LEU A 83 -11.74 2.05 4.23
CA LEU A 83 -11.34 3.34 3.71
C LEU A 83 -9.82 3.52 3.80
N TYR A 84 -9.23 4.09 2.76
CA TYR A 84 -7.86 4.58 2.75
C TYR A 84 -7.82 6.04 3.18
N GLY A 85 -6.82 6.43 3.95
CA GLY A 85 -6.58 7.80 4.38
C GLY A 85 -5.31 7.90 5.23
N PHE A 86 -5.17 9.00 5.96
CA PHE A 86 -3.91 9.35 6.60
C PHE A 86 -4.08 9.57 8.10
N LEU A 87 -3.01 9.24 8.84
CA LEU A 87 -2.67 9.87 10.10
C LEU A 87 -1.81 11.11 9.81
N LEU A 88 -2.16 12.23 10.38
CA LEU A 88 -1.41 13.48 10.20
C LEU A 88 -0.76 13.92 11.50
N ASN A 89 0.35 14.66 11.38
CA ASN A 89 0.91 15.43 12.48
C ASN A 89 0.22 16.82 12.60
N ASP A 90 0.60 17.60 13.58
CA ASP A 90 0.06 18.95 13.84
C ASP A 90 0.35 19.97 12.72
N LYS A 91 1.32 19.68 11.84
CA LYS A 91 1.68 20.49 10.66
C LYS A 91 1.00 20.01 9.37
N GLY A 92 0.13 19.00 9.47
CA GLY A 92 -0.57 18.42 8.32
C GLY A 92 0.29 17.43 7.49
N GLY A 93 1.50 17.09 7.96
CA GLY A 93 2.35 16.09 7.34
C GLY A 93 1.84 14.68 7.61
N ILE A 94 2.11 13.74 6.70
CA ILE A 94 1.61 12.37 6.72
C ILE A 94 2.49 11.52 7.65
N ILE A 95 1.99 11.20 8.84
CA ILE A 95 2.65 10.25 9.76
C ILE A 95 2.61 8.85 9.12
N ASP A 96 1.44 8.45 8.62
CA ASP A 96 1.26 7.20 7.88
C ASP A 96 0.04 7.25 6.96
N ASP A 97 0.05 6.43 5.92
CA ASP A 97 -1.11 6.12 5.09
C ASP A 97 -1.65 4.74 5.47
N VAL A 98 -2.92 4.71 5.81
CA VAL A 98 -3.53 3.55 6.47
C VAL A 98 -4.84 3.12 5.80
N ILE A 99 -5.18 1.84 5.97
CA ILE A 99 -6.51 1.32 5.61
C ILE A 99 -7.24 0.96 6.90
N ILE A 100 -8.46 1.49 7.06
CA ILE A 100 -9.33 1.17 8.18
C ILE A 100 -10.51 0.33 7.68
N TYR A 101 -10.64 -0.87 8.22
CA TYR A 101 -11.78 -1.77 8.02
C TYR A 101 -12.80 -1.56 9.13
N LYS A 102 -14.04 -1.19 8.77
CA LYS A 102 -15.13 -0.98 9.73
C LYS A 102 -15.81 -2.31 10.03
N GLU A 103 -15.37 -3.00 11.09
CA GLU A 103 -15.93 -4.29 11.51
C GLU A 103 -17.30 -4.15 12.19
N ALA A 104 -17.50 -3.04 12.93
CA ALA A 104 -18.74 -2.65 13.60
C ALA A 104 -18.75 -1.13 13.83
N ASN A 105 -19.81 -0.59 14.42
CA ASN A 105 -19.87 0.85 14.75
C ASN A 105 -18.87 1.26 15.84
N ASP A 106 -18.41 0.31 16.63
CA ASP A 106 -17.47 0.47 17.75
C ASP A 106 -16.21 -0.39 17.60
N ARG A 107 -15.91 -0.90 16.39
CA ARG A 107 -14.76 -1.78 16.15
C ARG A 107 -14.17 -1.55 14.77
N PHE A 108 -12.85 -1.27 14.74
CA PHE A 108 -12.10 -0.92 13.54
C PHE A 108 -10.78 -1.67 13.50
N LEU A 109 -10.50 -2.35 12.39
CA LEU A 109 -9.18 -2.93 12.13
C LEU A 109 -8.39 -1.95 11.25
N TRP A 110 -7.21 -1.57 11.72
CA TRP A 110 -6.28 -0.69 11.03
C TRP A 110 -5.12 -1.50 10.48
N ILE A 111 -4.82 -1.33 9.21
CA ILE A 111 -3.58 -1.81 8.60
C ILE A 111 -2.68 -0.59 8.43
N ILE A 112 -1.50 -0.65 9.07
CA ILE A 112 -0.51 0.42 9.17
C ILE A 112 0.82 -0.03 8.57
N ASN A 113 1.66 0.89 8.11
CA ASN A 113 2.92 0.54 7.47
C ASN A 113 3.96 0.03 8.48
N ALA A 114 4.87 -0.83 7.99
CA ALA A 114 5.87 -1.49 8.81
C ALA A 114 6.84 -0.50 9.47
N GLY A 115 7.27 0.52 8.73
CA GLY A 115 8.24 1.52 9.19
C GLY A 115 7.66 2.50 10.22
N GLY A 116 6.34 2.75 10.19
CA GLY A 116 5.62 3.66 11.08
C GLY A 116 4.98 3.00 12.30
N ARG A 117 4.99 1.67 12.39
CA ARG A 117 4.17 0.89 13.36
C ARG A 117 4.22 1.41 14.81
N GLU A 118 5.39 1.73 15.32
CA GLU A 118 5.55 2.21 16.70
C GLU A 118 5.09 3.67 16.84
N THR A 119 5.45 4.51 15.89
CA THR A 119 5.07 5.93 15.82
C THR A 119 3.53 6.07 15.72
N ASP A 120 2.88 5.28 14.87
CA ASP A 120 1.44 5.31 14.69
C ASP A 120 0.68 4.90 15.94
N VAL A 121 1.11 3.79 16.55
CA VAL A 121 0.51 3.33 17.80
C VAL A 121 0.69 4.34 18.91
N GLU A 122 1.87 4.97 19.02
CA GLU A 122 2.12 6.02 20.00
C GLU A 122 1.27 7.27 19.74
N HIS A 123 1.17 7.70 18.49
CA HIS A 123 0.32 8.83 18.09
C HIS A 123 -1.14 8.55 18.43
N LEU A 124 -1.66 7.38 18.07
CA LEU A 124 -3.03 6.98 18.40
C LEU A 124 -3.27 6.88 19.92
N ARG A 125 -2.30 6.38 20.69
CA ARG A 125 -2.38 6.36 22.17
C ARG A 125 -2.47 7.75 22.77
N LYS A 126 -1.71 8.72 22.24
CA LYS A 126 -1.80 10.13 22.69
C LYS A 126 -3.20 10.69 22.42
N LEU A 127 -3.76 10.44 21.24
CA LEU A 127 -5.13 10.88 20.88
C LEU A 127 -6.22 10.11 21.65
N ALA A 128 -5.93 8.91 22.13
CA ALA A 128 -6.84 8.06 22.91
C ALA A 128 -6.89 8.41 24.39
N ALA A 129 -6.02 9.27 24.89
CA ALA A 129 -5.92 9.59 26.31
C ALA A 129 -7.28 9.99 26.90
N GLY A 130 -7.69 9.34 28.01
CA GLY A 130 -8.95 9.58 28.69
C GLY A 130 -10.21 9.04 28.00
N LYS A 131 -10.06 8.24 26.94
CA LYS A 131 -11.20 7.65 26.21
C LYS A 131 -11.44 6.20 26.64
N ASP A 132 -12.70 5.81 26.73
CA ASP A 132 -13.15 4.44 26.98
C ASP A 132 -13.08 3.61 25.69
N LEU A 133 -11.95 3.00 25.46
CA LEU A 133 -11.66 2.12 24.32
C LEU A 133 -10.47 1.20 24.61
N LYS A 134 -10.29 0.17 23.77
CA LYS A 134 -9.13 -0.71 23.77
C LYS A 134 -8.41 -0.67 22.42
N MET A 135 -7.12 -0.90 22.44
CA MET A 135 -6.23 -0.96 21.30
C MET A 135 -5.43 -2.27 21.37
N ASP A 136 -5.77 -3.23 20.54
CA ASP A 136 -5.12 -4.55 20.49
C ASP A 136 -4.18 -4.61 19.28
N LEU A 137 -2.90 -4.79 19.53
CA LEU A 137 -1.89 -4.97 18.50
C LEU A 137 -1.83 -6.45 18.10
N LEU A 138 -2.45 -6.79 16.96
CA LEU A 138 -2.61 -8.16 16.49
C LEU A 138 -1.43 -8.68 15.65
N SER A 139 -0.38 -7.88 15.49
CA SER A 139 0.69 -8.15 14.52
C SER A 139 1.55 -9.37 14.87
N ASP A 140 1.66 -9.72 16.13
CA ASP A 140 2.46 -10.86 16.55
C ASP A 140 1.62 -12.17 16.60
N GLU A 141 0.29 -12.04 16.62
CA GLU A 141 -0.65 -13.17 16.66
C GLU A 141 -1.15 -13.58 15.28
N THR A 142 -0.98 -12.70 14.29
CA THR A 142 -1.50 -12.91 12.94
C THR A 142 -0.43 -12.76 11.88
N ALA A 143 -0.67 -13.34 10.72
CA ALA A 143 0.10 -13.13 9.49
C ALA A 143 -0.77 -12.46 8.42
N LEU A 144 -0.13 -11.74 7.52
CA LEU A 144 -0.77 -11.15 6.34
C LEU A 144 -0.14 -11.70 5.06
N LEU A 145 -0.98 -12.21 4.17
CA LEU A 145 -0.62 -12.69 2.85
C LEU A 145 -1.41 -11.90 1.80
N ALA A 146 -0.81 -11.59 0.67
CA ALA A 146 -1.53 -10.95 -0.44
C ALA A 146 -1.49 -11.85 -1.67
N LEU A 147 -2.66 -12.23 -2.19
CA LEU A 147 -2.84 -12.95 -3.44
C LEU A 147 -3.44 -12.00 -4.46
N GLN A 148 -2.66 -11.62 -5.48
CA GLN A 148 -2.94 -10.51 -6.39
C GLN A 148 -2.83 -10.95 -7.85
N GLY A 149 -3.68 -10.43 -8.73
CA GLY A 149 -3.65 -10.70 -10.15
C GLY A 149 -4.98 -11.23 -10.69
N PRO A 150 -5.14 -11.33 -12.03
CA PRO A 150 -6.42 -11.69 -12.65
C PRO A 150 -6.91 -13.10 -12.30
N LYS A 151 -6.02 -13.99 -11.84
CA LYS A 151 -6.39 -15.34 -11.38
C LYS A 151 -6.46 -15.48 -9.87
N ALA A 152 -6.24 -14.42 -9.10
CA ALA A 152 -6.36 -14.47 -7.64
C ALA A 152 -7.76 -14.88 -7.18
N ASP A 153 -8.81 -14.31 -7.78
CA ASP A 153 -10.20 -14.62 -7.46
C ASP A 153 -10.57 -16.08 -7.70
N PRO A 154 -10.38 -16.66 -8.91
CA PRO A 154 -10.70 -18.07 -9.14
C PRO A 154 -9.85 -19.03 -8.31
N VAL A 155 -8.60 -18.70 -8.00
CA VAL A 155 -7.76 -19.48 -7.07
C VAL A 155 -8.38 -19.48 -5.68
N LEU A 156 -8.67 -18.28 -5.15
CA LEU A 156 -9.17 -18.18 -3.78
C LEU A 156 -10.55 -18.78 -3.61
N LYS A 157 -11.45 -18.67 -4.61
CA LYS A 157 -12.79 -19.29 -4.61
C LYS A 157 -12.76 -20.82 -4.47
N ARG A 158 -11.72 -21.48 -4.97
CA ARG A 158 -11.57 -22.95 -4.80
C ARG A 158 -11.21 -23.33 -3.37
N LEU A 159 -10.52 -22.44 -2.65
CA LEU A 159 -9.90 -22.72 -1.34
C LEU A 159 -10.72 -22.20 -0.17
N VAL A 160 -11.44 -21.10 -0.35
CA VAL A 160 -12.25 -20.46 0.69
C VAL A 160 -13.57 -21.22 0.86
N LYS A 161 -13.97 -21.42 2.12
CA LYS A 161 -15.27 -21.93 2.54
C LYS A 161 -15.94 -20.90 3.46
N ASP A 162 -17.23 -21.04 3.63
CA ASP A 162 -18.07 -20.24 4.53
C ASP A 162 -18.13 -18.73 4.18
N LEU A 163 -17.67 -18.35 2.97
CA LEU A 163 -17.74 -17.01 2.44
C LEU A 163 -17.92 -17.05 0.92
N ASP A 164 -18.94 -16.37 0.41
CA ASP A 164 -19.06 -16.08 -1.01
C ASP A 164 -18.24 -14.82 -1.36
N LEU A 165 -17.13 -15.01 -2.07
CA LEU A 165 -16.22 -13.93 -2.46
C LEU A 165 -16.85 -12.94 -3.46
N ASP A 166 -17.93 -13.32 -4.17
CA ASP A 166 -18.66 -12.41 -5.05
C ASP A 166 -19.45 -11.37 -4.26
N GLN A 167 -19.73 -11.63 -2.98
CA GLN A 167 -20.38 -10.70 -2.06
C GLN A 167 -19.39 -9.75 -1.36
N VAL A 168 -18.08 -9.97 -1.51
CA VAL A 168 -17.05 -9.08 -0.93
C VAL A 168 -16.74 -7.98 -1.96
N PRO A 169 -17.21 -6.74 -1.75
CA PRO A 169 -16.95 -5.65 -2.68
C PRO A 169 -15.48 -5.22 -2.65
N TYR A 170 -15.03 -4.55 -3.69
CA TYR A 170 -13.73 -3.87 -3.66
C TYR A 170 -13.67 -2.87 -2.49
N PHE A 171 -12.57 -2.86 -1.74
CA PHE A 171 -12.46 -2.19 -0.43
C PHE A 171 -13.50 -2.71 0.59
N GLY A 172 -13.85 -3.99 0.50
CA GLY A 172 -14.63 -4.70 1.50
C GLY A 172 -13.84 -5.85 2.11
N PHE A 173 -14.49 -6.56 3.02
CA PHE A 173 -13.92 -7.76 3.63
C PHE A 173 -15.01 -8.75 4.02
N GLY A 174 -14.59 -10.01 4.22
CA GLY A 174 -15.43 -11.07 4.75
C GLY A 174 -14.63 -12.00 5.66
N ARG A 175 -15.34 -12.89 6.33
CA ARG A 175 -14.76 -13.93 7.17
C ARG A 175 -15.14 -15.29 6.61
N GLY A 176 -14.16 -16.13 6.39
CA GLY A 176 -14.33 -17.49 5.90
C GLY A 176 -13.27 -18.42 6.49
N THR A 177 -13.14 -19.58 5.90
CA THR A 177 -12.11 -20.53 6.27
C THR A 177 -11.28 -20.94 5.05
N ILE A 178 -9.99 -21.20 5.25
CA ILE A 178 -9.08 -21.81 4.25
C ILE A 178 -8.52 -23.06 4.89
N ASN A 179 -8.78 -24.22 4.28
CA ASN A 179 -8.42 -25.53 4.86
C ASN A 179 -8.88 -25.69 6.32
N GLY A 180 -10.10 -25.25 6.64
CA GLY A 180 -10.68 -25.30 7.97
C GLY A 180 -10.10 -24.31 9.00
N LYS A 181 -9.26 -23.37 8.57
CA LYS A 181 -8.65 -22.33 9.42
C LYS A 181 -9.28 -20.97 9.15
N ALA A 182 -9.58 -20.24 10.20
CA ALA A 182 -10.21 -18.92 10.09
C ALA A 182 -9.33 -17.94 9.30
N ALA A 183 -9.97 -17.23 8.38
CA ALA A 183 -9.33 -16.19 7.57
C ALA A 183 -10.20 -14.93 7.51
N PHE A 184 -9.59 -13.77 7.72
CA PHE A 184 -10.17 -12.47 7.43
C PHE A 184 -9.71 -12.05 6.04
N ILE A 185 -10.64 -11.96 5.10
CA ILE A 185 -10.37 -11.84 3.67
C ILE A 185 -10.76 -10.45 3.22
N MET A 186 -9.79 -9.67 2.77
CA MET A 186 -9.91 -8.26 2.41
C MET A 186 -9.72 -8.10 0.90
N ALA A 187 -10.70 -7.50 0.22
CA ALA A 187 -10.60 -7.22 -1.23
C ALA A 187 -9.83 -5.91 -1.48
N THR A 188 -8.58 -5.91 -1.08
CA THR A 188 -7.60 -4.82 -1.19
C THR A 188 -6.28 -5.35 -1.75
N GLY A 189 -5.34 -4.45 -2.05
CA GLY A 189 -4.02 -4.79 -2.55
C GLY A 189 -3.20 -3.57 -2.89
N TYR A 190 -1.94 -3.80 -3.29
CA TYR A 190 -0.96 -2.76 -3.59
C TYR A 190 -0.24 -3.01 -4.92
N THR A 191 -0.96 -3.54 -5.90
CA THR A 191 -0.40 -3.98 -7.19
C THR A 191 -1.07 -3.33 -8.41
N GLY A 192 -2.24 -2.72 -8.21
CA GLY A 192 -3.08 -2.25 -9.31
C GLY A 192 -3.85 -3.37 -10.02
N GLU A 193 -3.73 -4.62 -9.53
CA GLU A 193 -4.54 -5.76 -9.94
C GLU A 193 -5.67 -6.02 -8.94
N ASP A 194 -6.67 -6.78 -9.38
CA ASP A 194 -7.63 -7.39 -8.47
C ASP A 194 -6.95 -8.43 -7.59
N GLY A 195 -7.45 -8.62 -6.38
CA GLY A 195 -6.93 -9.62 -5.47
C GLY A 195 -7.42 -9.44 -4.06
N TYR A 196 -6.77 -10.16 -3.16
CA TYR A 196 -7.15 -10.21 -1.75
C TYR A 196 -5.92 -10.17 -0.85
N GLU A 197 -6.10 -9.57 0.32
CA GLU A 197 -5.19 -9.68 1.44
C GLU A 197 -5.85 -10.57 2.50
N LEU A 198 -5.09 -11.52 3.04
CA LEU A 198 -5.58 -12.54 3.95
C LEU A 198 -4.91 -12.37 5.30
N MET A 199 -5.67 -12.06 6.34
CA MET A 199 -5.19 -12.08 7.71
C MET A 199 -5.60 -13.41 8.35
N VAL A 200 -4.61 -14.17 8.81
CA VAL A 200 -4.78 -15.49 9.41
C VAL A 200 -3.99 -15.58 10.72
N ASP A 201 -4.30 -16.54 11.57
CA ASP A 201 -3.50 -16.82 12.76
C ASP A 201 -2.06 -17.19 12.34
N VAL A 202 -1.05 -16.65 13.01
CA VAL A 202 0.36 -16.83 12.65
C VAL A 202 0.78 -18.31 12.67
N LYS A 203 0.18 -19.11 13.54
CA LYS A 203 0.45 -20.57 13.62
C LYS A 203 -0.10 -21.36 12.43
N ASP A 204 -1.16 -20.87 11.80
CA ASP A 204 -1.79 -21.52 10.64
C ASP A 204 -1.21 -20.98 9.32
N ALA A 205 -0.49 -19.85 9.36
CA ALA A 205 0.05 -19.17 8.20
C ALA A 205 0.99 -20.03 7.32
N PRO A 206 1.92 -20.84 7.86
CA PRO A 206 2.78 -21.69 7.01
C PRO A 206 1.98 -22.66 6.15
N MET A 207 0.98 -23.33 6.71
CA MET A 207 0.13 -24.26 5.98
C MET A 207 -0.70 -23.58 4.90
N ILE A 208 -1.27 -22.39 5.21
CA ILE A 208 -2.04 -21.61 4.23
C ILE A 208 -1.14 -21.08 3.13
N TRP A 209 0.09 -20.68 3.47
CA TRP A 209 1.10 -20.23 2.50
C TRP A 209 1.45 -21.34 1.52
N ASP A 210 1.79 -22.54 2.02
CA ASP A 210 2.11 -23.72 1.20
C ASP A 210 0.95 -24.09 0.28
N LEU A 211 -0.28 -24.08 0.80
CA LEU A 211 -1.48 -24.35 0.02
C LEU A 211 -1.68 -23.37 -1.12
N LEU A 212 -1.46 -22.08 -0.89
CA LEU A 212 -1.56 -21.03 -1.91
C LEU A 212 -0.39 -21.11 -2.90
N ALA A 213 0.83 -21.28 -2.42
CA ALA A 213 2.03 -21.37 -3.24
C ALA A 213 2.05 -22.62 -4.16
N SER A 214 1.36 -23.69 -3.76
CA SER A 214 1.23 -24.94 -4.56
C SER A 214 0.22 -24.83 -5.71
N GLN A 215 -0.58 -23.75 -5.77
CA GLN A 215 -1.54 -23.61 -6.87
C GLN A 215 -0.82 -23.33 -8.19
N PRO A 216 -1.18 -23.97 -9.32
CA PRO A 216 -0.46 -23.87 -10.59
C PRO A 216 -0.45 -22.44 -11.18
N GLU A 217 -1.45 -21.63 -10.84
CA GLU A 217 -1.55 -20.24 -11.29
C GLU A 217 -0.71 -19.26 -10.46
N VAL A 218 -0.19 -19.70 -9.30
CA VAL A 218 0.44 -18.82 -8.31
C VAL A 218 1.96 -18.83 -8.46
N THR A 219 2.53 -17.64 -8.47
CA THR A 219 3.97 -17.41 -8.34
C THR A 219 4.25 -16.63 -7.07
N VAL A 220 5.14 -17.13 -6.21
CA VAL A 220 5.58 -16.38 -5.03
C VAL A 220 6.47 -15.21 -5.46
N CYS A 221 6.23 -14.05 -4.88
CA CYS A 221 6.81 -12.79 -5.29
C CYS A 221 7.42 -12.03 -4.11
N GLY A 222 8.55 -11.37 -4.35
CA GLY A 222 9.25 -10.54 -3.37
C GLY A 222 8.95 -9.06 -3.50
N LEU A 223 9.63 -8.27 -2.64
CA LEU A 223 9.49 -6.80 -2.58
C LEU A 223 9.83 -6.09 -3.90
N GLY A 224 10.75 -6.66 -4.71
CA GLY A 224 11.11 -6.04 -5.99
C GLY A 224 9.97 -6.04 -7.00
N ALA A 225 9.20 -7.15 -7.08
CA ALA A 225 8.00 -7.20 -7.89
C ALA A 225 6.90 -6.30 -7.29
N ARG A 226 6.71 -6.33 -5.97
CA ARG A 226 5.76 -5.45 -5.27
C ARG A 226 6.04 -3.98 -5.59
N ASP A 227 7.31 -3.54 -5.59
CA ASP A 227 7.68 -2.14 -5.87
C ASP A 227 7.42 -1.75 -7.33
N SER A 228 7.78 -2.59 -8.29
CA SER A 228 7.50 -2.29 -9.71
C SER A 228 6.00 -2.29 -10.02
N LEU A 229 5.21 -3.18 -9.41
CA LEU A 229 3.76 -3.25 -9.57
C LEU A 229 3.05 -2.02 -8.99
N ARG A 230 3.36 -1.65 -7.73
CA ARG A 230 2.75 -0.50 -7.07
C ARG A 230 3.07 0.80 -7.81
N LEU A 231 4.32 0.94 -8.31
CA LEU A 231 4.73 2.14 -9.01
C LEU A 231 3.99 2.28 -10.35
N GLU A 232 3.85 1.21 -11.13
CA GLU A 232 3.02 1.21 -12.35
C GLU A 232 1.56 1.60 -12.06
N ALA A 233 1.04 1.19 -10.91
CA ALA A 233 -0.29 1.57 -10.44
C ALA A 233 -0.36 3.00 -9.88
N GLY A 234 0.77 3.73 -9.82
CA GLY A 234 0.83 5.09 -9.29
C GLY A 234 0.58 5.18 -7.79
N LEU A 235 0.81 4.09 -7.04
CA LEU A 235 0.62 4.04 -5.60
C LEU A 235 1.90 4.50 -4.88
N PRO A 236 1.83 5.51 -3.99
CA PRO A 236 2.99 6.00 -3.27
C PRO A 236 3.47 4.98 -2.23
N LEU A 237 4.74 5.08 -1.86
CA LEU A 237 5.36 4.34 -0.77
C LEU A 237 5.68 5.29 0.38
N HIS A 238 5.13 5.00 1.57
CA HIS A 238 5.47 5.75 2.78
C HIS A 238 6.97 5.61 3.11
N GLY A 239 7.58 6.70 3.52
CA GLY A 239 9.02 6.82 3.74
C GLY A 239 9.83 7.17 2.48
N ASN A 240 9.22 7.08 1.27
CA ASN A 240 9.85 7.46 0.01
C ASN A 240 9.10 8.61 -0.68
N ASP A 241 7.82 8.38 -0.98
CA ASP A 241 6.99 9.33 -1.75
C ASP A 241 6.15 10.23 -0.84
N ILE A 242 5.83 9.77 0.34
CA ILE A 242 5.09 10.49 1.38
C ILE A 242 5.72 10.25 2.75
N ASP A 243 5.73 11.26 3.59
CA ASP A 243 6.30 11.25 4.93
C ASP A 243 5.72 12.39 5.80
N GLU A 244 6.25 12.55 7.01
CA GLU A 244 5.84 13.59 7.96
C GLU A 244 6.09 15.04 7.49
N THR A 245 6.85 15.25 6.41
CA THR A 245 7.13 16.56 5.79
C THR A 245 6.25 16.84 4.58
N THR A 246 5.44 15.87 4.18
CA THR A 246 4.60 15.89 2.98
C THR A 246 3.12 15.97 3.34
N GLN A 247 2.39 16.92 2.76
CA GLN A 247 0.95 17.00 2.93
C GLN A 247 0.20 16.24 1.83
N PRO A 248 -1.01 15.71 2.10
CA PRO A 248 -1.78 14.92 1.12
C PRO A 248 -2.04 15.63 -0.22
N TYR A 249 -2.19 16.97 -0.21
CA TYR A 249 -2.42 17.72 -1.43
C TYR A 249 -1.18 17.84 -2.32
N GLU A 250 0.03 17.85 -1.72
CA GLU A 250 1.29 17.78 -2.47
C GLU A 250 1.43 16.43 -3.20
N ALA A 251 1.01 15.36 -2.55
CA ALA A 251 1.08 13.99 -3.06
C ALA A 251 -0.05 13.65 -4.06
N GLY A 252 -0.97 14.58 -4.34
CA GLY A 252 -2.12 14.31 -5.21
C GLY A 252 -3.19 13.41 -4.57
N LEU A 253 -3.14 13.23 -3.25
CA LEU A 253 -3.98 12.32 -2.47
C LEU A 253 -5.12 13.04 -1.74
N GLY A 254 -5.42 14.28 -2.11
CA GLY A 254 -6.48 15.08 -1.50
C GLY A 254 -7.88 14.44 -1.54
N TRP A 255 -8.12 13.46 -2.42
CA TRP A 255 -9.36 12.69 -2.51
C TRP A 255 -9.65 11.87 -1.23
N ALA A 256 -8.61 11.48 -0.49
CA ALA A 256 -8.71 10.76 0.80
C ALA A 256 -8.80 11.71 2.01
N VAL A 257 -8.90 13.03 1.78
CA VAL A 257 -9.03 14.05 2.82
C VAL A 257 -10.43 14.67 2.76
N LYS A 258 -11.26 14.42 3.78
CA LYS A 258 -12.63 14.93 3.86
C LYS A 258 -12.67 16.17 4.77
N MET A 259 -12.37 17.32 4.17
CA MET A 259 -12.29 18.61 4.90
C MET A 259 -13.60 19.02 5.56
N ASP A 260 -14.72 18.55 5.05
CA ASP A 260 -16.09 18.89 5.45
C ASP A 260 -16.73 17.85 6.39
N LYS A 261 -15.98 16.79 6.78
CA LYS A 261 -16.54 15.79 7.69
C LYS A 261 -16.87 16.39 9.07
N GLU A 262 -17.95 15.91 9.66
CA GLU A 262 -18.39 16.34 10.97
C GLU A 262 -17.32 16.10 12.05
N GLY A 263 -17.08 17.09 12.91
CA GLY A 263 -16.07 17.04 13.97
C GLY A 263 -14.63 17.23 13.48
N GLY A 264 -14.38 17.32 12.18
CA GLY A 264 -13.04 17.47 11.60
C GLY A 264 -12.12 16.27 11.86
N PHE A 265 -10.82 16.51 11.81
CA PHE A 265 -9.77 15.53 12.10
C PHE A 265 -8.47 16.22 12.56
N PHE A 266 -7.60 15.46 13.23
CA PHE A 266 -6.32 15.96 13.69
C PHE A 266 -5.43 16.43 12.53
N GLY A 267 -4.79 17.58 12.66
CA GLY A 267 -3.93 18.17 11.63
C GLY A 267 -4.66 18.92 10.49
N ARG A 268 -6.00 18.97 10.50
CA ARG A 268 -6.83 19.58 9.45
C ARG A 268 -6.49 21.04 9.17
N GLU A 269 -6.29 21.83 10.21
CA GLU A 269 -6.11 23.30 10.10
C GLU A 269 -4.76 23.69 9.46
N ALA A 270 -3.79 22.76 9.47
CA ALA A 270 -2.48 22.99 8.86
C ALA A 270 -2.43 22.67 7.36
N LEU A 271 -3.49 22.09 6.79
CA LEU A 271 -3.47 21.62 5.40
C LEU A 271 -3.54 22.77 4.40
N ASN A 272 -2.59 22.77 3.45
CA ASN A 272 -2.54 23.70 2.33
C ASN A 272 -3.07 23.05 1.04
N LYS A 273 -4.16 23.57 0.50
CA LYS A 273 -4.78 23.07 -0.76
C LYS A 273 -4.05 23.52 -2.03
N THR A 274 -3.14 24.50 -1.92
CA THR A 274 -2.36 25.05 -3.04
C THR A 274 -0.86 24.90 -2.76
N PRO A 275 -0.33 23.67 -2.80
CA PRO A 275 1.06 23.42 -2.45
C PRO A 275 2.04 24.01 -3.47
N GLY A 276 3.24 24.39 -3.03
CA GLY A 276 4.32 24.88 -3.86
C GLY A 276 5.02 23.84 -4.72
N ARG A 277 4.70 22.54 -4.51
CA ARG A 277 5.20 21.38 -5.30
C ARG A 277 4.12 20.31 -5.43
N LYS A 278 4.26 19.44 -6.42
CA LYS A 278 3.34 18.31 -6.60
C LYS A 278 4.09 17.04 -6.95
N LEU A 279 3.60 15.92 -6.44
CA LEU A 279 4.02 14.58 -6.86
C LEU A 279 3.41 14.29 -8.24
N ILE A 280 4.27 13.98 -9.21
CA ILE A 280 3.86 13.66 -10.58
C ILE A 280 4.50 12.35 -11.05
N GLY A 281 3.89 11.73 -12.07
CA GLY A 281 4.48 10.61 -12.79
C GLY A 281 5.38 11.11 -13.92
N LEU A 282 6.55 10.49 -14.07
CA LEU A 282 7.51 10.73 -15.15
C LEU A 282 7.82 9.42 -15.87
N THR A 283 7.82 9.44 -17.21
CA THR A 283 8.33 8.36 -18.05
C THR A 283 9.59 8.84 -18.76
N LEU A 284 10.67 8.07 -18.66
CA LEU A 284 11.95 8.44 -19.24
C LEU A 284 12.13 7.85 -20.65
N GLU A 285 12.87 8.54 -21.48
CA GLU A 285 13.26 8.01 -22.78
C GLU A 285 14.31 6.88 -22.65
N GLY A 286 14.21 5.90 -23.56
CA GLY A 286 15.09 4.75 -23.61
C GLY A 286 14.96 3.81 -22.40
N GLN A 287 16.04 3.12 -22.06
CA GLN A 287 16.11 2.16 -20.94
C GLN A 287 16.76 2.77 -19.69
N ASN A 288 16.69 4.08 -19.54
CA ASN A 288 17.24 4.76 -18.38
C ASN A 288 16.36 4.48 -17.17
N ILE A 289 16.96 4.04 -16.06
CA ILE A 289 16.24 3.73 -14.81
C ILE A 289 16.48 4.88 -13.84
N PRO A 290 15.43 5.65 -13.51
CA PRO A 290 15.50 6.67 -12.46
C PRO A 290 15.64 6.01 -11.09
N ARG A 291 16.28 6.73 -10.14
CA ARG A 291 16.41 6.29 -8.76
C ARG A 291 15.98 7.41 -7.83
N SER A 292 15.56 7.04 -6.63
CA SER A 292 15.29 7.99 -5.55
C SER A 292 16.46 8.95 -5.39
N HIS A 293 16.15 10.22 -5.11
CA HIS A 293 17.07 11.34 -4.96
C HIS A 293 17.73 11.85 -6.24
N TYR A 294 17.41 11.31 -7.42
CA TYR A 294 17.84 11.91 -8.67
C TYR A 294 17.13 13.25 -8.89
N LYS A 295 17.88 14.25 -9.38
CA LYS A 295 17.34 15.58 -9.65
C LYS A 295 16.42 15.56 -10.87
N VAL A 296 15.30 16.27 -10.76
CA VAL A 296 14.49 16.65 -11.90
C VAL A 296 14.92 18.04 -12.33
N LEU A 297 15.25 18.20 -13.60
CA LEU A 297 15.74 19.44 -14.19
C LEU A 297 14.71 20.00 -15.18
N SER A 298 14.69 21.33 -15.34
CA SER A 298 14.00 22.05 -16.40
C SER A 298 14.93 23.16 -16.87
N ASP A 299 15.28 23.19 -18.16
CA ASP A 299 16.23 24.16 -18.74
C ASP A 299 17.53 24.29 -17.94
N GLY A 300 18.07 23.15 -17.45
CA GLY A 300 19.29 23.09 -16.64
C GLY A 300 19.14 23.53 -15.18
N GLN A 301 17.97 23.97 -14.74
CA GLN A 301 17.67 24.35 -13.36
C GLN A 301 17.05 23.19 -12.59
N GLU A 302 17.31 23.08 -11.30
CA GLU A 302 16.70 22.09 -10.43
C GLU A 302 15.23 22.40 -10.18
N ALA A 303 14.35 21.62 -10.83
CA ALA A 303 12.90 21.74 -10.77
C ALA A 303 12.27 20.84 -9.68
N GLY A 304 12.98 19.78 -9.26
CA GLY A 304 12.44 18.83 -8.30
C GLY A 304 13.35 17.64 -8.04
N VAL A 305 12.75 16.59 -7.42
CA VAL A 305 13.48 15.38 -7.03
C VAL A 305 12.63 14.13 -7.24
N VAL A 306 13.26 13.06 -7.72
CA VAL A 306 12.66 11.71 -7.82
C VAL A 306 12.55 11.11 -6.42
N THR A 307 11.39 10.58 -6.07
CA THR A 307 11.14 9.88 -4.79
C THR A 307 11.15 8.37 -4.96
N SER A 308 10.56 7.88 -6.04
CA SER A 308 10.58 6.46 -6.43
C SER A 308 10.84 6.31 -7.90
N GLY A 309 11.59 5.27 -8.28
CA GLY A 309 11.86 5.02 -9.70
C GLY A 309 12.33 3.61 -9.97
N VAL A 310 11.72 3.00 -10.99
CA VAL A 310 12.01 1.61 -11.43
C VAL A 310 12.00 1.51 -12.95
N PHE A 311 12.47 0.36 -13.44
CA PHE A 311 12.12 -0.09 -14.78
C PHE A 311 10.74 -0.73 -14.74
N SER A 312 9.82 -0.24 -15.57
CA SER A 312 8.49 -0.85 -15.73
C SER A 312 8.59 -2.03 -16.70
N PRO A 313 8.33 -3.26 -16.25
CA PRO A 313 8.31 -4.43 -17.14
C PRO A 313 7.21 -4.36 -18.19
N THR A 314 6.04 -3.79 -17.81
CA THR A 314 4.88 -3.64 -18.71
C THR A 314 5.17 -2.63 -19.83
N LEU A 315 5.71 -1.46 -19.49
CA LEU A 315 5.98 -0.38 -20.46
C LEU A 315 7.34 -0.49 -21.13
N LYS A 316 8.25 -1.31 -20.59
CA LYS A 316 9.66 -1.46 -21.01
C LYS A 316 10.42 -0.13 -21.00
N LYS A 317 10.11 0.72 -20.03
CA LYS A 317 10.68 2.07 -19.83
C LYS A 317 10.98 2.33 -18.36
N GLY A 318 11.85 3.29 -18.09
CA GLY A 318 12.00 3.85 -16.75
C GLY A 318 10.81 4.73 -16.40
N ILE A 319 10.24 4.51 -15.21
CA ILE A 319 9.17 5.34 -14.66
C ILE A 319 9.55 5.85 -13.27
N ALA A 320 9.07 7.03 -12.90
CA ALA A 320 9.34 7.64 -11.59
C ALA A 320 8.15 8.41 -11.06
N LEU A 321 8.01 8.41 -9.73
CA LEU A 321 7.32 9.47 -9.00
C LEU A 321 8.35 10.53 -8.62
N ALA A 322 7.98 11.79 -8.75
CA ALA A 322 8.86 12.91 -8.42
C ALA A 322 8.06 14.11 -7.91
N TYR A 323 8.58 14.79 -6.89
CA TYR A 323 8.09 16.11 -6.53
C TYR A 323 8.70 17.15 -7.46
N VAL A 324 7.85 17.94 -8.08
CA VAL A 324 8.23 19.05 -8.97
C VAL A 324 7.60 20.34 -8.44
N LYS A 325 8.40 21.41 -8.36
CA LYS A 325 7.94 22.74 -7.97
C LYS A 325 6.87 23.24 -8.94
N SER A 326 5.86 23.90 -8.43
CA SER A 326 4.67 24.29 -9.19
C SER A 326 4.99 25.12 -10.45
N ASP A 327 6.03 25.97 -10.40
CA ASP A 327 6.46 26.84 -11.52
C ASP A 327 7.06 26.07 -12.71
N PHE A 328 7.39 24.79 -12.53
CA PHE A 328 7.98 23.92 -13.55
C PHE A 328 7.05 22.83 -14.07
N LEU A 329 5.83 22.73 -13.53
CA LEU A 329 4.90 21.64 -13.88
C LEU A 329 4.50 21.59 -15.36
N GLU A 330 4.51 22.74 -16.04
CA GLU A 330 4.13 22.86 -17.46
C GLU A 330 5.35 23.07 -18.39
N LYS A 331 6.57 22.97 -17.84
CA LYS A 331 7.81 23.08 -18.61
C LYS A 331 8.35 21.71 -19.00
N PRO A 332 9.22 21.63 -20.03
CA PRO A 332 9.95 20.39 -20.35
C PRO A 332 10.78 19.94 -19.13
N LEU A 333 10.73 18.65 -18.84
CA LEU A 333 11.41 18.05 -17.71
C LEU A 333 12.44 17.01 -18.17
N ALA A 334 13.48 16.86 -17.39
CA ALA A 334 14.48 15.80 -17.54
C ALA A 334 14.92 15.28 -16.17
N VAL A 335 15.43 14.07 -16.11
CA VAL A 335 16.04 13.51 -14.90
C VAL A 335 17.55 13.44 -15.08
N GLU A 336 18.30 13.91 -14.10
CA GLU A 336 19.76 13.79 -14.10
C GLU A 336 20.18 12.37 -13.70
N ILE A 337 20.74 11.62 -14.66
CA ILE A 337 21.21 10.26 -14.45
C ILE A 337 22.71 10.21 -14.76
N ARG A 338 23.54 9.96 -13.74
CA ARG A 338 25.01 9.87 -13.88
C ARG A 338 25.59 11.08 -14.61
N GLY A 339 25.14 12.29 -14.26
CA GLY A 339 25.61 13.54 -14.85
C GLY A 339 25.05 13.84 -16.25
N LYS A 340 24.11 13.05 -16.75
CA LYS A 340 23.45 13.29 -18.04
C LYS A 340 21.99 13.66 -17.81
N SER A 341 21.51 14.69 -18.52
CA SER A 341 20.11 15.08 -18.55
C SER A 341 19.36 14.16 -19.50
N VAL A 342 18.47 13.31 -18.96
CA VAL A 342 17.64 12.38 -19.73
C VAL A 342 16.22 12.96 -19.80
N PRO A 343 15.68 13.23 -21.01
CA PRO A 343 14.33 13.75 -21.16
C PRO A 343 13.30 12.86 -20.46
N ALA A 344 12.31 13.49 -19.83
CA ALA A 344 11.26 12.82 -19.08
C ALA A 344 9.92 13.45 -19.41
N GLU A 345 8.97 12.61 -19.77
CA GLU A 345 7.59 13.01 -20.07
C GLU A 345 6.74 12.95 -18.79
N LYS A 346 6.04 14.04 -18.47
CA LYS A 346 5.01 14.07 -17.41
C LYS A 346 3.80 13.26 -17.88
N VAL A 347 3.36 12.31 -17.06
CA VAL A 347 2.23 11.44 -17.38
C VAL A 347 1.16 11.48 -16.30
N LYS A 348 -0.08 11.24 -16.71
CA LYS A 348 -1.19 11.06 -15.77
C LYS A 348 -1.12 9.68 -15.15
N LEU A 349 -1.16 9.63 -13.84
CA LEU A 349 -1.21 8.38 -13.07
C LEU A 349 -2.61 7.74 -13.13
N PRO A 350 -2.69 6.40 -13.07
CA PRO A 350 -1.60 5.42 -13.08
C PRO A 350 -0.99 5.24 -14.47
N TRP A 351 0.24 4.70 -14.56
CA TRP A 351 0.86 4.32 -15.85
C TRP A 351 0.15 3.14 -16.49
N VAL A 352 -0.19 2.15 -15.66
CA VAL A 352 -0.88 0.93 -16.09
C VAL A 352 -2.27 0.93 -15.47
N ARG A 353 -3.30 0.81 -16.30
CA ARG A 353 -4.70 0.77 -15.88
C ARG A 353 -5.22 -0.64 -16.05
N HIS A 354 -5.57 -1.28 -14.95
CA HIS A 354 -6.26 -2.56 -14.94
C HIS A 354 -7.75 -2.36 -14.67
N VAL A 355 -8.55 -3.28 -15.20
CA VAL A 355 -9.99 -3.31 -14.91
C VAL A 355 -10.13 -3.99 -13.55
N THR A 356 -10.50 -3.23 -12.53
CA THR A 356 -10.77 -3.78 -11.21
C THR A 356 -12.26 -4.11 -11.07
N LYS A 357 -12.62 -5.06 -10.20
CA LYS A 357 -14.02 -5.39 -9.84
C LYS A 357 -14.88 -4.15 -9.54
N ALA A 358 -14.28 -3.06 -9.08
CA ALA A 358 -14.96 -1.81 -8.81
C ALA A 358 -15.57 -1.14 -10.06
N LYS A 359 -15.04 -1.41 -11.27
CA LYS A 359 -15.48 -0.76 -12.52
C LYS A 359 -16.58 -1.52 -13.26
N THR A 360 -16.87 -2.76 -12.89
CA THR A 360 -17.86 -3.60 -13.55
C THR A 360 -19.26 -3.50 -12.91
N LYS A 361 -19.43 -2.69 -11.87
CA LYS A 361 -20.72 -2.42 -11.20
C LYS A 361 -21.24 -0.99 -11.52
N GLY A 362 -20.91 -0.47 -12.70
CA GLY A 362 -21.46 0.77 -13.23
C GLY A 362 -22.64 0.51 -14.15
#